data_ee4f484e8fdaea7b95ab60ae53af8570
#
_entry.id   ee4f484e8fdaea7b95ab60ae53af8570
#
_cell.length_a   1.000
_cell.length_b   1.000
_cell.length_c   1.000
_cell.angle_alpha   90.00
_cell.angle_beta   90.00
_cell.angle_gamma   90.00
#
_symmetry.space_group_name_H-M   'P 1'
#
loop_
_entity.id
_entity.type
_entity.pdbx_description
1 polymer ?
#
loop_
_entity_poly.entity_id
_entity_poly.type
_entity_poly.pdbx_seq_one_letter_code
_entity_poly.pdbx_strand_id
1 'polypeptide(L)'
;MTQPDAVVILCTAPDEATAQELAAKVLGEKLAACVTLLPGATSLYYWEGKLEQEYEVQMVLKSDTSRQEPLLRCLKNLHPYQTPELLVLPVLHGDSDYLSWLNASLR
;
A
#
# COMPACT_ATOMS: atom_id res chain seq x y z
N MET A 1 2.29 -12.74 -24.38
CA MET A 1 1.98 -11.47 -23.71
C MET A 1 2.75 -11.40 -22.41
N THR A 2 3.30 -10.26 -22.12
CA THR A 2 3.99 -10.04 -20.85
C THR A 2 2.98 -9.72 -19.74
N GLN A 3 3.26 -10.22 -18.55
CA GLN A 3 2.48 -9.86 -17.38
C GLN A 3 2.81 -8.43 -16.96
N PRO A 4 1.86 -7.70 -16.37
CA PRO A 4 2.17 -6.40 -15.78
C PRO A 4 3.26 -6.53 -14.71
N ASP A 5 4.11 -5.53 -14.61
CA ASP A 5 5.19 -5.53 -13.64
C ASP A 5 4.64 -5.39 -12.21
N ALA A 6 5.20 -6.15 -11.30
CA ALA A 6 4.85 -6.04 -9.89
C ALA A 6 5.34 -4.71 -9.31
N VAL A 7 4.55 -4.16 -8.39
CA VAL A 7 4.89 -2.94 -7.66
C VAL A 7 4.59 -3.13 -6.18
N VAL A 8 5.27 -2.34 -5.37
CA VAL A 8 5.02 -2.26 -3.93
C VAL A 8 4.54 -0.84 -3.63
N ILE A 9 3.43 -0.72 -2.92
CA ILE A 9 2.93 0.57 -2.50
C ILE A 9 3.19 0.72 -0.99
N LEU A 10 3.73 1.86 -0.61
CA LEU A 10 3.89 2.23 0.80
C LEU A 10 2.81 3.21 1.20
N CYS A 11 2.19 2.93 2.34
CA CYS A 11 1.14 3.77 2.91
C CYS A 11 1.22 3.65 4.43
N THR A 12 0.97 4.72 5.16
CA THR A 12 0.86 4.66 6.60
C THR A 12 -0.58 4.97 7.02
N ALA A 13 -1.02 4.34 8.11
CA ALA A 13 -2.35 4.57 8.67
C ALA A 13 -2.22 4.95 10.15
N PRO A 14 -3.18 5.70 10.69
CA PRO A 14 -3.07 6.18 12.08
C PRO A 14 -3.22 5.08 13.14
N ASP A 15 -3.88 3.98 12.81
CA ASP A 15 -4.13 2.88 13.74
C ASP A 15 -4.38 1.57 12.98
N GLU A 16 -4.39 0.46 13.73
CA GLU A 16 -4.58 -0.86 13.13
C GLU A 16 -5.97 -1.05 12.54
N ALA A 17 -7.00 -0.50 13.18
CA ALA A 17 -8.37 -0.64 12.66
C ALA A 17 -8.51 0.00 11.29
N THR A 18 -7.98 1.22 11.12
CA THR A 18 -7.99 1.91 9.84
C THR A 18 -7.18 1.14 8.79
N ALA A 19 -5.98 0.66 9.18
CA ALA A 19 -5.13 -0.11 8.27
C ALA A 19 -5.83 -1.37 7.80
N GLN A 20 -6.51 -2.09 8.70
CA GLN A 20 -7.24 -3.31 8.34
C GLN A 20 -8.42 -3.02 7.43
N GLU A 21 -9.14 -1.92 7.65
CA GLU A 21 -10.26 -1.53 6.77
C GLU A 21 -9.77 -1.20 5.37
N LEU A 22 -8.68 -0.44 5.26
CA LEU A 22 -8.09 -0.12 3.95
C LEU A 22 -7.62 -1.39 3.25
N ALA A 23 -6.93 -2.27 3.99
CA ALA A 23 -6.42 -3.53 3.44
C ALA A 23 -7.57 -4.42 2.93
N ALA A 24 -8.61 -4.60 3.74
CA ALA A 24 -9.76 -5.42 3.36
C ALA A 24 -10.43 -4.90 2.09
N LYS A 25 -10.56 -3.58 1.98
CA LYS A 25 -11.21 -2.97 0.81
C LYS A 25 -10.41 -3.23 -0.47
N VAL A 26 -9.11 -2.95 -0.46
CA VAL A 26 -8.29 -3.10 -1.67
C VAL A 26 -8.09 -4.56 -2.06
N LEU A 27 -8.02 -5.47 -1.07
CA LEU A 27 -7.97 -6.92 -1.35
C LEU A 27 -9.28 -7.40 -1.94
N GLY A 28 -10.41 -6.97 -1.38
CA GLY A 28 -11.73 -7.36 -1.86
C GLY A 28 -11.99 -6.93 -3.30
N GLU A 29 -11.43 -5.83 -3.73
CA GLU A 29 -11.57 -5.34 -5.09
C GLU A 29 -10.45 -5.78 -6.03
N LYS A 30 -9.59 -6.65 -5.56
CA LYS A 30 -8.44 -7.17 -6.31
C LYS A 30 -7.51 -6.06 -6.82
N LEU A 31 -7.38 -5.00 -6.03
CA LEU A 31 -6.46 -3.92 -6.33
C LEU A 31 -5.07 -4.19 -5.74
N ALA A 32 -5.02 -5.05 -4.73
CA ALA A 32 -3.77 -5.53 -4.15
C ALA A 32 -3.86 -7.04 -3.97
N ALA A 33 -2.73 -7.73 -4.13
CA ALA A 33 -2.65 -9.17 -3.95
C ALA A 33 -2.38 -9.53 -2.49
N CYS A 34 -1.68 -8.66 -1.78
CA CYS A 34 -1.24 -8.92 -0.41
C CYS A 34 -1.02 -7.56 0.26
N VAL A 35 -1.38 -7.47 1.53
CA VAL A 35 -1.10 -6.29 2.34
C VAL A 35 -0.45 -6.75 3.64
N THR A 36 0.74 -6.23 3.91
CA THR A 36 1.44 -6.49 5.17
C THR A 36 1.30 -5.26 6.04
N LEU A 37 0.91 -5.45 7.29
CA LEU A 37 0.76 -4.37 8.27
C LEU A 37 1.86 -4.50 9.32
N LEU A 38 2.57 -3.40 9.55
CA LEU A 38 3.64 -3.32 10.55
C LEU A 38 3.24 -2.27 11.59
N PRO A 39 2.62 -2.69 12.69
CA PRO A 39 2.26 -1.75 13.75
C PRO A 39 3.49 -1.29 14.53
N GLY A 40 3.36 -0.20 15.26
CA GLY A 40 4.43 0.33 16.09
C GLY A 40 5.47 1.14 15.34
N ALA A 41 5.18 1.57 14.12
CA ALA A 41 6.06 2.48 13.39
C ALA A 41 5.96 3.87 14.01
N THR A 42 7.09 4.58 14.02
CA THR A 42 7.14 5.98 14.46
C THR A 42 7.62 6.81 13.28
N SER A 43 6.83 7.80 12.90
CA SER A 43 7.17 8.73 11.82
C SER A 43 7.52 10.09 12.42
N LEU A 44 8.64 10.63 11.99
CA LEU A 44 9.13 11.95 12.42
C LEU A 44 9.22 12.84 11.19
N TYR A 45 8.63 14.03 11.27
CA TYR A 45 8.62 14.94 10.13
C TYR A 45 8.27 16.35 10.61
N TYR A 46 8.55 17.33 9.78
CA TYR A 46 8.13 18.70 10.02
C TYR A 46 6.82 18.97 9.31
N TRP A 47 5.87 19.53 10.05
CA TRP A 47 4.59 19.94 9.51
C TRP A 47 4.30 21.36 10.03
N GLU A 48 4.11 22.30 9.11
CA GLU A 48 3.85 23.70 9.43
C GLU A 48 4.89 24.28 10.40
N GLY A 49 6.15 23.94 10.18
CA GLY A 49 7.26 24.45 10.96
C GLY A 49 7.51 23.78 12.29
N LYS A 50 6.73 22.74 12.61
CA LYS A 50 6.87 21.98 13.88
C LYS A 50 7.33 20.57 13.61
N LEU A 51 8.19 20.06 14.48
CA LEU A 51 8.58 18.66 14.47
C LEU A 51 7.43 17.83 15.05
N GLU A 52 6.90 16.94 14.22
CA GLU A 52 5.84 16.01 14.62
C GLU A 52 6.42 14.61 14.80
N GLN A 53 5.86 13.89 15.76
CA GLN A 53 6.16 12.48 15.99
C GLN A 53 4.83 11.74 16.12
N GLU A 54 4.58 10.82 15.18
CA GLU A 54 3.33 10.09 15.12
C GLU A 54 3.59 8.59 15.19
N TYR A 55 2.77 7.88 15.96
CA TYR A 55 2.76 6.42 15.90
C TYR A 55 1.82 6.01 14.78
N GLU A 56 2.32 5.15 13.91
CA GLU A 56 1.57 4.75 12.73
C GLU A 56 1.71 3.26 12.47
N VAL A 57 0.80 2.74 11.63
CA VAL A 57 0.93 1.39 11.08
C VAL A 57 1.47 1.55 9.66
N GLN A 58 2.63 0.95 9.39
CA GLN A 58 3.18 0.94 8.04
C GLN A 58 2.49 -0.15 7.24
N MET A 59 1.89 0.21 6.13
CA MET A 59 1.25 -0.72 5.21
C MET A 59 2.17 -0.92 4.01
N VAL A 60 2.38 -2.18 3.66
CA VAL A 60 3.15 -2.56 2.47
C VAL A 60 2.22 -3.37 1.58
N LEU A 61 1.80 -2.78 0.47
CA LEU A 61 0.83 -3.39 -0.42
C LEU A 61 1.52 -3.88 -1.68
N LYS A 62 1.22 -5.11 -2.11
CA LYS A 62 1.81 -5.67 -3.34
C LYS A 62 0.74 -5.72 -4.41
N SER A 63 1.06 -5.17 -5.57
CA SER A 63 0.14 -5.05 -6.69
C SER A 63 0.93 -5.10 -8.00
N ASP A 64 0.37 -4.59 -9.08
CA ASP A 64 1.07 -4.48 -10.35
C ASP A 64 0.74 -3.16 -11.04
N THR A 65 1.43 -2.90 -12.14
CA THR A 65 1.28 -1.63 -12.88
C THR A 65 -0.12 -1.46 -13.46
N SER A 66 -0.84 -2.54 -13.73
CA SER A 66 -2.21 -2.44 -14.28
C SER A 66 -3.23 -2.02 -13.21
N ARG A 67 -2.91 -2.23 -11.93
CA ARG A 67 -3.81 -1.94 -10.81
C ARG A 67 -3.40 -0.70 -10.02
N GLN A 68 -2.20 -0.15 -10.25
CA GLN A 68 -1.65 0.90 -9.39
C GLN A 68 -2.50 2.16 -9.35
N GLU A 69 -3.00 2.64 -10.49
CA GLU A 69 -3.82 3.85 -10.52
C GLU A 69 -5.12 3.70 -9.73
N PRO A 70 -5.95 2.69 -10.00
CA PRO A 70 -7.17 2.51 -9.19
C PRO A 70 -6.86 2.21 -7.73
N LEU A 71 -5.76 1.54 -7.42
CA LEU A 71 -5.35 1.29 -6.04
C LEU A 71 -5.04 2.60 -5.32
N LEU A 72 -4.25 3.47 -5.93
CA LEU A 72 -3.92 4.77 -5.34
C LEU A 72 -5.18 5.62 -5.13
N ARG A 73 -6.10 5.63 -6.09
CA ARG A 73 -7.36 6.37 -5.96
C ARG A 73 -8.20 5.84 -4.82
N CYS A 74 -8.30 4.52 -4.70
CA CYS A 74 -9.08 3.89 -3.63
C CYS A 74 -8.52 4.26 -2.26
N LEU A 75 -7.21 4.14 -2.09
CA LEU A 75 -6.56 4.50 -0.84
C LEU A 75 -6.73 5.98 -0.51
N LYS A 76 -6.53 6.85 -1.50
CA LYS A 76 -6.67 8.29 -1.31
C LYS A 76 -8.08 8.65 -0.87
N ASN A 77 -9.09 8.06 -1.48
CA ASN A 77 -10.50 8.36 -1.19
C ASN A 77 -10.93 7.89 0.21
N LEU A 78 -10.38 6.78 0.67
CA LEU A 78 -10.78 6.18 1.95
C LEU A 78 -9.91 6.61 3.12
N HIS A 79 -8.73 7.15 2.85
CA HIS A 79 -7.77 7.48 3.89
C HIS A 79 -8.26 8.66 4.75
N PRO A 80 -8.11 8.58 6.10
CA PRO A 80 -8.52 9.69 6.96
C PRO A 80 -7.64 10.93 6.85
N TYR A 81 -6.40 10.78 6.36
CA TYR A 81 -5.53 11.94 6.17
C TYR A 81 -5.87 12.66 4.86
N GLN A 82 -5.76 13.98 4.87
CA GLN A 82 -5.90 14.76 3.65
C GLN A 82 -4.73 14.48 2.69
N THR A 83 -3.54 14.28 3.24
CA THR A 83 -2.33 14.02 2.45
C THR A 83 -1.65 12.75 2.96
N PRO A 84 -2.15 11.56 2.57
CA PRO A 84 -1.53 10.30 3.01
C PRO A 84 -0.24 10.01 2.23
N GLU A 85 0.65 9.21 2.84
CA GLU A 85 1.79 8.65 2.14
C GLU A 85 1.28 7.62 1.15
N LEU A 86 1.55 7.84 -0.12
CA LEU A 86 1.18 6.90 -1.19
C LEU A 86 2.32 6.91 -2.19
N LEU A 87 3.20 5.90 -2.08
CA LEU A 87 4.38 5.79 -2.93
C LEU A 87 4.37 4.45 -3.64
N VAL A 88 4.69 4.47 -4.92
CA VAL A 88 4.81 3.25 -5.72
C VAL A 88 6.28 2.98 -5.97
N LEU A 89 6.72 1.78 -5.62
CA LEU A 89 8.08 1.31 -5.83
C LEU A 89 8.06 0.19 -6.86
N PRO A 90 8.87 0.25 -7.91
CA PRO A 90 8.93 -0.85 -8.87
C PRO A 90 9.65 -2.05 -8.27
N VAL A 91 9.17 -3.25 -8.58
CA VAL A 91 9.84 -4.49 -8.22
C VAL A 91 10.72 -4.87 -9.41
N LEU A 92 12.03 -4.78 -9.23
CA LEU A 92 12.98 -5.04 -10.30
C LEU A 92 13.13 -6.54 -10.58
N HIS A 93 13.02 -7.37 -9.53
CA HIS A 93 13.25 -8.79 -9.64
C HIS A 93 12.58 -9.50 -8.46
N GLY A 94 12.18 -10.74 -8.65
CA GLY A 94 11.56 -11.53 -7.60
C GLY A 94 11.53 -13.00 -7.95
N ASP A 95 11.16 -13.83 -6.97
CA ASP A 95 10.97 -15.25 -7.17
C ASP A 95 9.83 -15.49 -8.16
N SER A 96 10.04 -16.36 -9.14
CA SER A 96 9.06 -16.60 -10.20
C SER A 96 7.74 -17.17 -9.68
N ASP A 97 7.79 -18.07 -8.71
CA ASP A 97 6.56 -18.65 -8.15
C ASP A 97 5.75 -17.60 -7.39
N TYR A 98 6.43 -16.78 -6.63
CA TYR A 98 5.77 -15.70 -5.88
C TYR A 98 5.14 -14.68 -6.84
N LEU A 99 5.87 -14.27 -7.87
CA LEU A 99 5.37 -13.31 -8.85
C LEU A 99 4.16 -13.87 -9.62
N SER A 100 4.17 -15.18 -9.92
CA SER A 100 3.02 -15.83 -10.56
C SER A 100 1.81 -15.83 -9.65
N TRP A 101 2.02 -16.14 -8.37
CA TRP A 101 0.94 -16.08 -7.38
C TRP A 101 0.36 -14.66 -7.28
N LEU A 102 1.24 -13.66 -7.21
CA LEU A 102 0.84 -12.26 -7.12
C LEU A 102 -0.04 -11.87 -8.32
N ASN A 103 0.44 -12.19 -9.52
CA ASN A 103 -0.30 -11.89 -10.74
C ASN A 103 -1.67 -12.58 -10.76
N ALA A 104 -1.72 -13.86 -10.40
CA ALA A 104 -2.98 -14.61 -10.37
C ALA A 104 -3.96 -14.03 -9.35
N SER A 105 -3.46 -13.55 -8.22
CA SER A 105 -4.30 -12.99 -7.15
C SER A 105 -4.99 -11.69 -7.56
N LEU A 106 -4.47 -11.00 -8.57
CA LEU A 106 -5.03 -9.75 -9.07
C LEU A 106 -6.03 -9.95 -10.22
N ARG A 107 -6.22 -11.18 -10.70
CA ARG A 107 -7.10 -11.50 -11.84
C ARG A 107 -8.41 -12.18 -11.39
#